data_a9be5632f3e0e82372d18fc178769b2e
#
_entry.id   a9be5632f3e0e82372d18fc178769b2e
#
_cell.length_a   1.000
_cell.length_b   1.000
_cell.length_c   1.000
_cell.angle_alpha   90.00
_cell.angle_beta   90.00
_cell.angle_gamma   90.00
#
_symmetry.space_group_name_H-M   'P 1'
#
loop_
_entity.id
_entity.type
_entity.pdbx_description
1 polymer ?
#
loop_
_entity_poly.entity_id
_entity_poly.type
_entity_poly.pdbx_seq_one_letter_code
_entity_poly.pdbx_strand_id
1 'polypeptide(L)'
;MKIITIIGARPQFVKAAIVSHYIRQHNATSSLLIEERILHTGQHYDYNMSQVFFEQMDIPAPTWHLGCTGSVEQMRDAIIPIIKGQADYIMVYGDTNSTLAGALAAEACDIPLIHIEAGLRSHNTAMIEEYNRIQTDQRARYLFCPTSTAVANLAKEGRTTGVYYVGDVMYDATLYFAQQAEQQSHLLYDLALTPKTYFLATIHRAETTNDPLQLANILRAFSQISTPIILPLHPRTRKVIDASEMLTQLVQQAPMLYIIESVSYLDMLILEKHAAAILTDSGGVQKEAYFHRTPCITMRQETEWTETVDTSWNTLVGTDTDRILQAVAHLHIPDTQITEYGSGQAARTIIDILCQNKF
;
A
#
# COMPACT_ATOMS: atom_id res chain seq x y z
N MET A 1 -12.33 -1.96 25.43
CA MET A 1 -11.17 -1.18 24.91
C MET A 1 -11.67 -0.28 23.81
N LYS A 2 -11.36 1.03 23.89
CA LYS A 2 -11.77 2.01 22.90
C LYS A 2 -10.55 2.41 22.05
N ILE A 3 -10.63 2.25 20.76
CA ILE A 3 -9.58 2.60 19.80
C ILE A 3 -10.12 3.64 18.80
N ILE A 4 -9.39 4.74 18.61
CA ILE A 4 -9.64 5.64 17.48
C ILE A 4 -8.57 5.34 16.43
N THR A 5 -9.02 4.82 15.29
CA THR A 5 -8.24 4.55 14.08
C THR A 5 -8.17 5.80 13.23
N ILE A 6 -6.95 6.33 13.00
CA ILE A 6 -6.74 7.55 12.20
C ILE A 6 -6.18 7.16 10.84
N ILE A 7 -6.92 7.50 9.79
CA ILE A 7 -6.58 7.22 8.38
C ILE A 7 -6.92 8.42 7.50
N GLY A 8 -6.29 8.52 6.35
CA GLY A 8 -6.55 9.65 5.43
C GLY A 8 -6.05 9.43 4.01
N ALA A 9 -5.31 8.35 3.75
CA ALA A 9 -4.74 8.06 2.45
C ALA A 9 -5.03 6.61 2.01
N ARG A 10 -5.12 6.39 0.69
CA ARG A 10 -5.48 5.11 0.08
C ARG A 10 -4.78 3.87 0.68
N PRO A 11 -3.44 3.84 0.87
CA PRO A 11 -2.78 2.65 1.44
C PRO A 11 -3.25 2.32 2.86
N GLN A 12 -3.70 3.33 3.62
CA GLN A 12 -4.20 3.14 4.97
C GLN A 12 -5.58 2.50 4.98
N PHE A 13 -6.44 2.82 3.98
CA PHE A 13 -7.80 2.25 3.90
C PHE A 13 -7.77 0.74 3.76
N VAL A 14 -6.92 0.21 2.87
CA VAL A 14 -6.76 -1.24 2.67
C VAL A 14 -6.32 -1.94 3.95
N LYS A 15 -5.33 -1.38 4.65
CA LYS A 15 -4.81 -1.92 5.91
C LYS A 15 -5.85 -1.84 7.03
N ALA A 16 -6.55 -0.71 7.14
CA ALA A 16 -7.62 -0.54 8.13
C ALA A 16 -8.79 -1.49 7.88
N ALA A 17 -9.16 -1.72 6.63
CA ALA A 17 -10.24 -2.63 6.26
C ALA A 17 -10.05 -4.02 6.87
N ILE A 18 -8.88 -4.61 6.69
CA ILE A 18 -8.59 -5.96 7.20
C ILE A 18 -8.47 -5.98 8.73
N VAL A 19 -7.92 -4.95 9.36
CA VAL A 19 -7.84 -4.86 10.83
C VAL A 19 -9.24 -4.68 11.42
N SER A 20 -10.07 -3.79 10.87
CA SER A 20 -11.47 -3.61 11.28
C SER A 20 -12.29 -4.90 11.10
N HIS A 21 -12.03 -5.66 10.01
CA HIS A 21 -12.66 -6.97 9.81
C HIS A 21 -12.32 -7.94 10.96
N TYR A 22 -11.06 -8.06 11.35
CA TYR A 22 -10.64 -8.92 12.46
C TYR A 22 -11.11 -8.41 13.83
N ILE A 23 -11.25 -7.10 14.05
CA ILE A 23 -11.89 -6.52 15.24
C ILE A 23 -13.37 -7.00 15.32
N ARG A 24 -14.11 -6.95 14.21
CA ARG A 24 -15.50 -7.45 14.18
C ARG A 24 -15.58 -8.94 14.45
N GLN A 25 -14.69 -9.74 13.87
CA GLN A 25 -14.63 -11.19 14.14
C GLN A 25 -14.33 -11.47 15.62
N HIS A 26 -13.37 -10.76 16.21
CA HIS A 26 -13.06 -10.87 17.64
C HIS A 26 -14.28 -10.54 18.49
N ASN A 27 -14.95 -9.42 18.22
CA ASN A 27 -16.14 -8.99 18.97
C ASN A 27 -17.31 -9.96 18.86
N ALA A 28 -17.41 -10.73 17.78
CA ALA A 28 -18.47 -11.74 17.61
C ALA A 28 -18.26 -12.97 18.51
N THR A 29 -17.05 -13.22 19.00
CA THR A 29 -16.70 -14.45 19.74
C THR A 29 -16.14 -14.20 21.14
N SER A 30 -15.77 -12.96 21.45
CA SER A 30 -15.11 -12.57 22.72
C SER A 30 -16.00 -11.72 23.59
N SER A 31 -15.90 -11.92 24.93
CA SER A 31 -16.49 -11.01 25.91
C SER A 31 -15.71 -9.70 26.08
N LEU A 32 -14.46 -9.66 25.61
CA LEU A 32 -13.61 -8.47 25.65
C LEU A 32 -13.81 -7.66 24.36
N LEU A 33 -14.74 -6.74 24.35
CA LEU A 33 -15.10 -5.97 23.17
C LEU A 33 -14.07 -4.85 22.90
N ILE A 34 -13.79 -4.66 21.59
CA ILE A 34 -13.01 -3.52 21.06
C ILE A 34 -14.01 -2.60 20.34
N GLU A 35 -14.18 -1.39 20.88
CA GLU A 35 -14.93 -0.33 20.24
C GLU A 35 -13.99 0.45 19.34
N GLU A 36 -14.03 0.19 18.02
CA GLU A 36 -13.28 0.96 17.03
C GLU A 36 -14.12 2.11 16.50
N ARG A 37 -13.53 3.30 16.44
CA ARG A 37 -14.08 4.48 15.76
C ARG A 37 -13.06 5.01 14.77
N ILE A 38 -13.49 5.32 13.55
CA ILE A 38 -12.61 5.81 12.50
C ILE A 38 -12.67 7.34 12.42
N LEU A 39 -11.48 7.96 12.42
CA LEU A 39 -11.28 9.37 12.10
C LEU A 39 -10.58 9.47 10.75
N HIS A 40 -11.29 10.00 9.75
CA HIS A 40 -10.76 10.27 8.41
C HIS A 40 -10.23 11.69 8.34
N THR A 41 -8.92 11.87 8.12
CA THR A 41 -8.31 13.21 8.09
C THR A 41 -8.69 14.01 6.86
N GLY A 42 -8.96 13.37 5.72
CA GLY A 42 -9.24 14.05 4.45
C GLY A 42 -8.01 14.28 3.59
N GLN A 43 -6.84 13.69 3.90
CA GLN A 43 -5.63 13.81 3.08
C GLN A 43 -5.89 13.39 1.62
N HIS A 44 -6.64 12.30 1.39
CA HIS A 44 -7.25 11.96 0.10
C HIS A 44 -8.76 12.19 0.22
N TYR A 45 -9.30 13.08 -0.58
CA TYR A 45 -10.69 13.54 -0.50
C TYR A 45 -11.53 13.20 -1.74
N ASP A 46 -10.89 12.89 -2.88
CA ASP A 46 -11.62 12.50 -4.08
C ASP A 46 -12.35 11.17 -3.88
N TYR A 47 -13.58 11.05 -4.42
CA TYR A 47 -14.41 9.85 -4.31
C TYR A 47 -13.64 8.57 -4.66
N ASN A 48 -12.99 8.55 -5.83
CA ASN A 48 -12.23 7.40 -6.33
C ASN A 48 -10.96 7.09 -5.52
N MET A 49 -10.51 8.02 -4.69
CA MET A 49 -9.31 7.87 -3.87
C MET A 49 -9.64 7.60 -2.39
N SER A 50 -10.90 7.68 -2.01
CA SER A 50 -11.35 7.56 -0.63
C SER A 50 -12.65 6.78 -0.49
N GLN A 51 -13.81 7.36 -0.80
CA GLN A 51 -15.11 6.79 -0.46
C GLN A 51 -15.35 5.42 -1.11
N VAL A 52 -14.89 5.19 -2.33
CA VAL A 52 -15.01 3.91 -3.02
C VAL A 52 -14.38 2.75 -2.22
N PHE A 53 -13.30 3.02 -1.47
CA PHE A 53 -12.66 1.99 -0.63
C PHE A 53 -13.52 1.61 0.58
N PHE A 54 -14.21 2.58 1.19
CA PHE A 54 -15.13 2.28 2.30
C PHE A 54 -16.29 1.41 1.85
N GLU A 55 -16.82 1.65 0.65
CA GLU A 55 -17.93 0.87 0.09
C GLU A 55 -17.49 -0.55 -0.35
N GLN A 56 -16.36 -0.66 -1.06
CA GLN A 56 -15.90 -1.94 -1.62
C GLN A 56 -15.25 -2.87 -0.59
N MET A 57 -14.66 -2.32 0.48
CA MET A 57 -13.91 -3.09 1.46
C MET A 57 -14.64 -3.26 2.79
N ASP A 58 -15.90 -2.85 2.88
CA ASP A 58 -16.68 -2.93 4.12
C ASP A 58 -15.97 -2.29 5.31
N ILE A 59 -15.29 -1.14 5.07
CA ILE A 59 -14.68 -0.37 6.15
C ILE A 59 -15.79 0.32 6.92
N PRO A 60 -15.78 0.31 8.28
CA PRO A 60 -16.76 1.06 9.05
C PRO A 60 -16.77 2.54 8.65
N ALA A 61 -17.96 3.12 8.50
CA ALA A 61 -18.07 4.53 8.16
C ALA A 61 -17.31 5.40 9.17
N PRO A 62 -16.57 6.43 8.72
CA PRO A 62 -15.86 7.31 9.62
C PRO A 62 -16.81 7.98 10.60
N THR A 63 -16.50 7.92 11.89
CA THR A 63 -17.21 8.67 12.94
C THR A 63 -16.95 10.16 12.79
N TRP A 64 -15.75 10.51 12.34
CA TRP A 64 -15.35 11.90 12.07
C TRP A 64 -14.64 12.00 10.72
N HIS A 65 -14.96 13.06 9.99
CA HIS A 65 -14.31 13.40 8.72
C HIS A 65 -13.83 14.85 8.78
N LEU A 66 -12.51 15.07 8.82
CA LEU A 66 -11.94 16.40 9.03
C LEU A 66 -11.92 17.25 7.75
N GLY A 67 -11.84 16.62 6.57
CA GLY A 67 -11.65 17.34 5.32
C GLY A 67 -10.36 18.18 5.28
N CYS A 68 -9.34 17.78 6.06
CA CYS A 68 -8.09 18.55 6.22
C CYS A 68 -7.04 18.07 5.22
N THR A 69 -6.74 18.90 4.22
CA THR A 69 -5.67 18.68 3.23
C THR A 69 -4.41 19.50 3.54
N GLY A 70 -4.34 20.08 4.73
CA GLY A 70 -3.26 20.96 5.16
C GLY A 70 -2.00 20.28 5.64
N SER A 71 -1.16 21.02 6.38
CA SER A 71 0.08 20.49 6.96
C SER A 71 -0.20 19.45 8.07
N VAL A 72 0.84 18.73 8.46
CA VAL A 72 0.78 17.76 9.58
C VAL A 72 0.31 18.45 10.87
N GLU A 73 0.78 19.67 11.13
CA GLU A 73 0.41 20.46 12.31
C GLU A 73 -1.08 20.85 12.28
N GLN A 74 -1.58 21.26 11.13
CA GLN A 74 -3.01 21.60 10.97
C GLN A 74 -3.90 20.36 11.18
N MET A 75 -3.50 19.20 10.65
CA MET A 75 -4.20 17.94 10.90
C MET A 75 -4.16 17.56 12.37
N ARG A 76 -2.99 17.63 13.02
CA ARG A 76 -2.82 17.38 14.45
C ARG A 76 -3.77 18.25 15.29
N ASP A 77 -3.79 19.56 15.04
CA ASP A 77 -4.58 20.51 15.81
C ASP A 77 -6.09 20.27 15.64
N ALA A 78 -6.51 19.77 14.47
CA ALA A 78 -7.89 19.35 14.22
C ALA A 78 -8.23 17.99 14.89
N ILE A 79 -7.27 17.09 15.06
CA ILE A 79 -7.45 15.77 15.69
C ILE A 79 -7.57 15.89 17.22
N ILE A 80 -6.72 16.70 17.87
CA ILE A 80 -6.63 16.82 19.33
C ILE A 80 -8.00 16.98 20.02
N PRO A 81 -8.88 17.94 19.64
CA PRO A 81 -10.15 18.15 20.33
C PRO A 81 -11.09 16.93 20.20
N ILE A 82 -10.92 16.11 19.17
CA ILE A 82 -11.76 14.94 18.93
C ILE A 82 -11.34 13.75 19.80
N ILE A 83 -10.03 13.50 19.92
CA ILE A 83 -9.53 12.29 20.60
C ILE A 83 -9.42 12.44 22.11
N LYS A 84 -9.31 13.66 22.62
CA LYS A 84 -9.10 13.95 24.05
C LYS A 84 -10.20 13.33 24.92
N GLY A 85 -9.82 12.35 25.75
CA GLY A 85 -10.73 11.64 26.65
C GLY A 85 -11.72 10.70 25.96
N GLN A 86 -11.55 10.40 24.69
CA GLN A 86 -12.48 9.58 23.89
C GLN A 86 -11.97 8.16 23.60
N ALA A 87 -10.66 7.89 23.79
CA ALA A 87 -10.04 6.61 23.45
C ALA A 87 -9.04 6.15 24.50
N ASP A 88 -8.90 4.84 24.62
CA ASP A 88 -7.83 4.19 25.39
C ASP A 88 -6.53 4.13 24.55
N TYR A 89 -6.66 4.06 23.22
CA TYR A 89 -5.56 3.98 22.25
C TYR A 89 -5.87 4.75 20.98
N ILE A 90 -4.83 5.29 20.36
CA ILE A 90 -4.86 5.77 18.98
C ILE A 90 -4.13 4.75 18.11
N MET A 91 -4.71 4.40 16.96
CA MET A 91 -4.13 3.48 15.98
C MET A 91 -3.84 4.21 14.67
N VAL A 92 -2.61 4.08 14.19
CA VAL A 92 -2.15 4.66 12.92
C VAL A 92 -1.44 3.62 12.06
N TYR A 93 -1.34 3.89 10.74
CA TYR A 93 -0.81 2.96 9.74
C TYR A 93 0.25 3.62 8.86
N GLY A 94 1.39 2.95 8.67
CA GLY A 94 2.42 3.36 7.72
C GLY A 94 3.05 4.72 8.03
N ASP A 95 3.18 5.58 7.00
CA ASP A 95 4.08 6.73 7.03
C ASP A 95 3.54 8.01 6.40
N THR A 96 2.22 8.12 6.24
CA THR A 96 1.58 9.30 5.64
C THR A 96 1.59 10.50 6.59
N ASN A 97 1.27 11.69 6.09
CA ASN A 97 1.07 12.86 6.94
C ASN A 97 -0.03 12.65 7.98
N SER A 98 -1.08 11.90 7.64
CA SER A 98 -2.16 11.51 8.57
C SER A 98 -1.62 10.64 9.71
N THR A 99 -0.66 9.76 9.43
CA THR A 99 0.01 8.91 10.42
C THR A 99 0.75 9.77 11.44
N LEU A 100 1.61 10.67 10.97
CA LEU A 100 2.37 11.55 11.85
C LEU A 100 1.46 12.51 12.63
N ALA A 101 0.45 13.09 11.98
CA ALA A 101 -0.50 13.97 12.65
C ALA A 101 -1.24 13.25 13.79
N GLY A 102 -1.67 12.00 13.55
CA GLY A 102 -2.28 11.14 14.56
C GLY A 102 -1.33 10.82 15.72
N ALA A 103 -0.07 10.54 15.43
CA ALA A 103 0.96 10.28 16.45
C ALA A 103 1.22 11.50 17.34
N LEU A 104 1.36 12.68 16.73
CA LEU A 104 1.57 13.94 17.47
C LEU A 104 0.33 14.32 18.30
N ALA A 105 -0.87 14.07 17.80
CA ALA A 105 -2.10 14.31 18.55
C ALA A 105 -2.25 13.36 19.75
N ALA A 106 -1.89 12.07 19.58
CA ALA A 106 -1.89 11.08 20.64
C ALA A 106 -0.92 11.49 21.78
N GLU A 107 0.31 11.89 21.42
CA GLU A 107 1.31 12.41 22.37
C GLU A 107 0.79 13.65 23.10
N ALA A 108 0.20 14.61 22.41
CA ALA A 108 -0.35 15.84 23.02
C ALA A 108 -1.51 15.57 23.98
N CYS A 109 -2.21 14.45 23.83
CA CYS A 109 -3.33 14.04 24.69
C CYS A 109 -2.96 12.98 25.71
N ASP A 110 -1.71 12.55 25.77
CA ASP A 110 -1.20 11.45 26.63
C ASP A 110 -1.98 10.14 26.41
N ILE A 111 -2.32 9.84 25.15
CA ILE A 111 -3.00 8.60 24.76
C ILE A 111 -1.98 7.65 24.11
N PRO A 112 -1.88 6.38 24.58
CA PRO A 112 -0.96 5.41 24.00
C PRO A 112 -1.21 5.19 22.50
N LEU A 113 -0.12 5.21 21.71
CA LEU A 113 -0.13 5.06 20.26
C LEU A 113 0.16 3.61 19.84
N ILE A 114 -0.61 3.11 18.92
CA ILE A 114 -0.40 1.86 18.18
C ILE A 114 0.02 2.22 16.77
N HIS A 115 1.20 1.73 16.35
CA HIS A 115 1.70 1.92 14.98
C HIS A 115 1.76 0.59 14.25
N ILE A 116 0.95 0.45 13.22
CA ILE A 116 0.93 -0.70 12.31
C ILE A 116 1.79 -0.39 11.07
N GLU A 117 2.64 -1.31 10.67
CA GLU A 117 3.71 -1.16 9.67
C GLU A 117 4.87 -0.30 10.21
N ALA A 118 5.28 -0.57 11.44
CA ALA A 118 6.37 0.10 12.14
C ALA A 118 7.75 -0.46 11.72
N GLY A 119 8.81 0.34 11.92
CA GLY A 119 10.20 -0.09 11.81
C GLY A 119 10.77 -0.16 10.39
N LEU A 120 10.01 0.16 9.36
CA LEU A 120 10.54 0.25 8.00
C LEU A 120 11.49 1.44 7.87
N ARG A 121 12.58 1.27 7.09
CA ARG A 121 13.56 2.33 6.80
C ARG A 121 13.98 2.27 5.33
N SER A 122 13.89 3.39 4.64
CA SER A 122 14.46 3.59 3.31
C SER A 122 15.87 4.14 3.36
N HIS A 123 16.28 4.69 4.54
CA HIS A 123 17.53 5.42 4.74
C HIS A 123 17.68 6.67 3.84
N ASN A 124 16.63 7.08 3.15
CA ASN A 124 16.61 8.29 2.33
C ASN A 124 15.98 9.44 3.13
N THR A 125 16.80 10.23 3.78
CA THR A 125 16.38 11.35 4.65
C THR A 125 15.70 12.50 3.90
N ALA A 126 15.73 12.51 2.56
CA ALA A 126 15.01 13.48 1.76
C ALA A 126 13.52 13.12 1.56
N MET A 127 13.14 11.89 1.87
CA MET A 127 11.75 11.44 1.80
C MET A 127 10.95 11.88 3.03
N ILE A 128 9.81 12.50 2.80
CA ILE A 128 8.87 12.90 3.86
C ILE A 128 8.37 11.68 4.62
N GLU A 129 8.10 10.59 3.92
CA GLU A 129 7.65 9.33 4.48
C GLU A 129 8.67 8.75 5.47
N GLU A 130 9.98 8.87 5.19
CA GLU A 130 11.03 8.41 6.10
C GLU A 130 11.02 9.21 7.42
N TYR A 131 10.88 10.52 7.33
CA TYR A 131 10.72 11.36 8.51
C TYR A 131 9.46 10.98 9.30
N ASN A 132 8.32 10.82 8.62
CA ASN A 132 7.04 10.52 9.25
C ASN A 132 7.10 9.19 10.02
N ARG A 133 7.67 8.12 9.42
CA ARG A 133 7.74 6.81 10.07
C ARG A 133 8.65 6.81 11.29
N ILE A 134 9.82 7.45 11.20
CA ILE A 134 10.74 7.58 12.33
C ILE A 134 10.07 8.32 13.48
N GLN A 135 9.42 9.46 13.22
CA GLN A 135 8.76 10.26 14.23
C GLN A 135 7.57 9.53 14.87
N THR A 136 6.85 8.72 14.09
CA THR A 136 5.73 7.90 14.58
C THR A 136 6.24 6.76 15.46
N ASP A 137 7.28 6.03 15.01
CA ASP A 137 7.90 4.93 15.77
C ASP A 137 8.41 5.39 17.14
N GLN A 138 9.01 6.57 17.22
CA GLN A 138 9.54 7.14 18.46
C GLN A 138 8.44 7.37 19.52
N ARG A 139 7.19 7.60 19.10
CA ARG A 139 6.05 7.90 19.96
C ARG A 139 5.17 6.70 20.27
N ALA A 140 5.30 5.63 19.46
CA ALA A 140 4.43 4.48 19.61
C ALA A 140 4.74 3.64 20.86
N ARG A 141 3.69 3.24 21.57
CA ARG A 141 3.77 2.25 22.65
C ARG A 141 3.80 0.82 22.08
N TYR A 142 3.03 0.56 21.02
CA TYR A 142 2.98 -0.71 20.31
C TYR A 142 3.46 -0.50 18.89
N LEU A 143 4.48 -1.26 18.49
CA LEU A 143 5.16 -1.21 17.20
C LEU A 143 4.99 -2.56 16.52
N PHE A 144 4.04 -2.64 15.61
CA PHE A 144 3.75 -3.86 14.86
C PHE A 144 4.53 -3.87 13.55
N CYS A 145 5.57 -4.69 13.51
CA CYS A 145 6.53 -4.75 12.42
C CYS A 145 6.13 -5.79 11.36
N PRO A 146 6.19 -5.43 10.07
CA PRO A 146 5.84 -6.34 8.98
C PRO A 146 6.91 -7.38 8.69
N THR A 147 8.19 -7.08 8.96
CA THR A 147 9.34 -7.95 8.69
C THR A 147 10.32 -8.01 9.85
N SER A 148 11.19 -9.01 9.84
CA SER A 148 12.31 -9.10 10.80
C SER A 148 13.32 -7.95 10.62
N THR A 149 13.50 -7.46 9.40
CA THR A 149 14.31 -6.27 9.08
C THR A 149 13.78 -5.04 9.82
N ALA A 150 12.46 -4.85 9.84
CA ALA A 150 11.82 -3.74 10.56
C ALA A 150 12.09 -3.81 12.08
N VAL A 151 12.03 -5.01 12.68
CA VAL A 151 12.41 -5.23 14.09
C VAL A 151 13.88 -4.88 14.33
N ALA A 152 14.76 -5.33 13.44
CA ALA A 152 16.20 -5.05 13.55
C ALA A 152 16.53 -3.55 13.41
N ASN A 153 15.81 -2.81 12.57
CA ASN A 153 15.95 -1.36 12.46
C ASN A 153 15.60 -0.65 13.76
N LEU A 154 14.45 -1.00 14.36
CA LEU A 154 14.05 -0.43 15.68
C LEU A 154 15.05 -0.77 16.78
N ALA A 155 15.57 -2.00 16.80
CA ALA A 155 16.57 -2.41 17.78
C ALA A 155 17.87 -1.60 17.63
N LYS A 156 18.33 -1.31 16.40
CA LYS A 156 19.50 -0.43 16.15
C LYS A 156 19.27 1.01 16.65
N GLU A 157 18.02 1.46 16.66
CA GLU A 157 17.60 2.77 17.18
C GLU A 157 17.33 2.76 18.70
N GLY A 158 17.60 1.65 19.39
CA GLY A 158 17.38 1.49 20.82
C GLY A 158 15.94 1.23 21.23
N ARG A 159 15.05 0.96 20.25
CA ARG A 159 13.64 0.62 20.49
C ARG A 159 13.47 -0.90 20.52
N THR A 160 13.35 -1.46 21.73
CA THR A 160 13.17 -2.92 21.93
C THR A 160 11.90 -3.27 22.70
N THR A 161 11.30 -2.29 23.38
CA THR A 161 10.06 -2.49 24.15
C THR A 161 8.84 -2.16 23.31
N GLY A 162 7.81 -3.00 23.37
CA GLY A 162 6.57 -2.82 22.63
C GLY A 162 6.70 -3.13 21.14
N VAL A 163 7.80 -3.78 20.72
CA VAL A 163 8.09 -4.18 19.33
C VAL A 163 7.64 -5.62 19.13
N TYR A 164 6.80 -5.84 18.11
CA TYR A 164 6.25 -7.15 17.79
C TYR A 164 6.41 -7.43 16.29
N TYR A 165 7.06 -8.53 15.95
CA TYR A 165 7.00 -9.05 14.58
C TYR A 165 5.68 -9.80 14.40
N VAL A 166 4.82 -9.28 13.54
CA VAL A 166 3.47 -9.83 13.30
C VAL A 166 3.23 -10.25 11.85
N GLY A 167 4.10 -9.83 10.93
CA GLY A 167 3.86 -9.91 9.50
C GLY A 167 3.17 -8.66 8.97
N ASP A 168 2.88 -8.65 7.68
CA ASP A 168 2.32 -7.48 6.98
C ASP A 168 0.81 -7.58 6.83
N VAL A 169 0.09 -6.60 7.38
CA VAL A 169 -1.38 -6.50 7.23
C VAL A 169 -1.81 -6.30 5.77
N MET A 170 -0.92 -5.80 4.90
CA MET A 170 -1.17 -5.76 3.46
C MET A 170 -1.24 -7.17 2.86
N TYR A 171 -0.42 -8.11 3.38
CA TYR A 171 -0.50 -9.51 2.96
C TYR A 171 -1.84 -10.13 3.34
N ASP A 172 -2.30 -9.91 4.58
CA ASP A 172 -3.63 -10.35 5.03
C ASP A 172 -4.73 -9.75 4.13
N ALA A 173 -4.64 -8.44 3.85
CA ALA A 173 -5.60 -7.73 3.00
C ALA A 173 -5.61 -8.29 1.58
N THR A 174 -4.43 -8.48 0.97
CA THR A 174 -4.30 -9.03 -0.39
C THR A 174 -4.92 -10.41 -0.49
N LEU A 175 -4.66 -11.32 0.48
CA LEU A 175 -5.24 -12.65 0.50
C LEU A 175 -6.77 -12.62 0.64
N TYR A 176 -7.27 -11.82 1.59
CA TYR A 176 -8.70 -11.72 1.88
C TYR A 176 -9.47 -11.10 0.71
N PHE A 177 -9.03 -9.96 0.22
CA PHE A 177 -9.72 -9.25 -0.87
C PHE A 177 -9.55 -9.92 -2.23
N ALA A 178 -8.43 -10.62 -2.49
CA ALA A 178 -8.28 -11.42 -3.71
C ALA A 178 -9.30 -12.57 -3.76
N GLN A 179 -9.62 -13.20 -2.63
CA GLN A 179 -10.66 -14.21 -2.57
C GLN A 179 -12.06 -13.63 -2.87
N GLN A 180 -12.36 -12.43 -2.40
CA GLN A 180 -13.61 -11.73 -2.74
C GLN A 180 -13.62 -11.31 -4.21
N ALA A 181 -12.51 -10.79 -4.71
CA ALA A 181 -12.36 -10.34 -6.09
C ALA A 181 -12.62 -11.48 -7.09
N GLU A 182 -12.14 -12.69 -6.81
CA GLU A 182 -12.44 -13.89 -7.65
C GLU A 182 -13.93 -14.19 -7.79
N GLN A 183 -14.72 -13.78 -6.81
CA GLN A 183 -16.18 -14.03 -6.83
C GLN A 183 -16.98 -12.88 -7.44
N GLN A 184 -16.43 -11.66 -7.44
CA GLN A 184 -17.16 -10.44 -7.75
C GLN A 184 -16.70 -9.77 -9.04
N SER A 185 -15.41 -9.88 -9.41
CA SER A 185 -14.89 -9.24 -10.60
C SER A 185 -15.16 -10.06 -11.86
N HIS A 186 -15.65 -9.39 -12.88
CA HIS A 186 -15.80 -9.92 -14.23
C HIS A 186 -14.79 -9.36 -15.22
N LEU A 187 -13.80 -8.60 -14.75
CA LEU A 187 -12.91 -7.78 -15.57
C LEU A 187 -12.10 -8.60 -16.58
N LEU A 188 -11.60 -9.80 -16.21
CA LEU A 188 -10.88 -10.64 -17.18
C LEU A 188 -11.78 -11.07 -18.35
N TYR A 189 -13.05 -11.38 -18.06
CA TYR A 189 -14.02 -11.72 -19.09
C TYR A 189 -14.35 -10.50 -19.97
N ASP A 190 -14.59 -9.35 -19.36
CA ASP A 190 -14.96 -8.11 -20.08
C ASP A 190 -13.82 -7.61 -20.99
N LEU A 191 -12.58 -7.84 -20.61
CA LEU A 191 -11.39 -7.52 -21.40
C LEU A 191 -10.91 -8.68 -22.28
N ALA A 192 -11.62 -9.81 -22.31
CA ALA A 192 -11.24 -11.05 -23.03
C ALA A 192 -9.80 -11.51 -22.72
N LEU A 193 -9.35 -11.36 -21.45
CA LEU A 193 -8.02 -11.73 -21.02
C LEU A 193 -7.96 -13.20 -20.55
N THR A 194 -6.94 -13.89 -21.02
CA THR A 194 -6.60 -15.24 -20.53
C THR A 194 -5.54 -15.12 -19.42
N PRO A 195 -5.72 -15.79 -18.26
CA PRO A 195 -4.71 -15.79 -17.20
C PRO A 195 -3.31 -16.19 -17.72
N LYS A 196 -2.30 -15.47 -17.23
CA LYS A 196 -0.87 -15.68 -17.54
C LYS A 196 -0.47 -15.45 -19.00
N THR A 197 -1.31 -14.73 -19.78
CA THR A 197 -0.99 -14.39 -21.19
C THR A 197 -0.80 -12.89 -21.42
N TYR A 198 -0.87 -12.07 -20.39
CA TYR A 198 -0.67 -10.62 -20.44
C TYR A 198 0.25 -10.12 -19.35
N PHE A 199 0.83 -8.96 -19.54
CA PHE A 199 1.50 -8.17 -18.51
C PHE A 199 0.58 -7.10 -17.99
N LEU A 200 0.63 -6.84 -16.70
CA LEU A 200 0.01 -5.67 -16.09
C LEU A 200 1.04 -4.56 -15.98
N ALA A 201 0.71 -3.33 -16.38
CA ALA A 201 1.58 -2.18 -16.14
C ALA A 201 0.89 -1.13 -15.27
N THR A 202 1.65 -0.49 -14.37
CA THR A 202 1.19 0.68 -13.61
C THR A 202 2.27 1.76 -13.60
N ILE A 203 1.90 3.00 -13.93
CA ILE A 203 2.80 4.16 -13.98
C ILE A 203 2.07 5.36 -13.40
N HIS A 204 2.52 5.86 -12.24
CA HIS A 204 1.86 6.99 -11.58
C HIS A 204 2.75 7.80 -10.65
N ARG A 205 4.00 7.38 -10.39
CA ARG A 205 4.89 8.15 -9.50
C ARG A 205 5.30 9.48 -10.11
N ALA A 206 5.50 10.46 -9.23
CA ALA A 206 5.93 11.79 -9.62
C ALA A 206 7.29 11.77 -10.31
N GLU A 207 8.23 10.96 -9.80
CA GLU A 207 9.57 10.83 -10.37
C GLU A 207 9.53 10.37 -11.84
N THR A 208 8.63 9.43 -12.16
CA THR A 208 8.46 8.92 -13.53
C THR A 208 7.68 9.91 -14.41
N THR A 209 6.58 10.48 -13.87
CA THR A 209 5.65 11.28 -14.68
C THR A 209 6.08 12.75 -14.83
N ASN A 210 6.88 13.29 -13.90
CA ASN A 210 7.39 14.66 -14.01
C ASN A 210 8.59 14.78 -14.98
N ASP A 211 9.18 13.66 -15.39
CA ASP A 211 10.23 13.61 -16.40
C ASP A 211 9.72 12.92 -17.67
N PRO A 212 9.37 13.68 -18.74
CA PRO A 212 8.85 13.10 -19.96
C PRO A 212 9.82 12.11 -20.66
N LEU A 213 11.13 12.23 -20.43
CA LEU A 213 12.10 11.30 -20.99
C LEU A 213 12.04 9.93 -20.32
N GLN A 214 11.85 9.88 -19.01
CA GLN A 214 11.67 8.62 -18.29
C GLN A 214 10.41 7.90 -18.76
N LEU A 215 9.29 8.61 -18.87
CA LEU A 215 8.06 8.04 -19.39
C LEU A 215 8.20 7.59 -20.86
N ALA A 216 8.90 8.37 -21.70
CA ALA A 216 9.18 8.01 -23.08
C ALA A 216 10.01 6.72 -23.19
N ASN A 217 11.01 6.52 -22.34
CA ASN A 217 11.83 5.31 -22.33
C ASN A 217 10.99 4.07 -21.99
N ILE A 218 10.09 4.18 -21.00
CA ILE A 218 9.15 3.10 -20.65
C ILE A 218 8.23 2.79 -21.83
N LEU A 219 7.62 3.80 -22.46
CA LEU A 219 6.73 3.60 -23.61
C LEU A 219 7.46 3.02 -24.83
N ARG A 220 8.74 3.38 -25.05
CA ARG A 220 9.60 2.73 -26.06
C ARG A 220 9.85 1.25 -25.77
N ALA A 221 10.04 0.88 -24.50
CA ALA A 221 10.12 -0.53 -24.13
C ALA A 221 8.80 -1.24 -24.44
N PHE A 222 7.68 -0.65 -24.05
CA PHE A 222 6.34 -1.23 -24.28
C PHE A 222 6.02 -1.41 -25.79
N SER A 223 6.49 -0.51 -26.65
CA SER A 223 6.28 -0.66 -28.11
C SER A 223 7.02 -1.84 -28.73
N GLN A 224 8.02 -2.40 -28.05
CA GLN A 224 8.83 -3.54 -28.52
C GLN A 224 8.44 -4.87 -27.88
N ILE A 225 7.54 -4.86 -26.87
CA ILE A 225 7.06 -6.07 -26.22
C ILE A 225 5.92 -6.67 -27.04
N SER A 226 6.00 -7.98 -27.34
CA SER A 226 5.01 -8.71 -28.11
C SER A 226 3.88 -9.32 -27.29
N THR A 227 4.00 -9.35 -25.98
CA THR A 227 2.94 -9.78 -25.06
C THR A 227 1.97 -8.63 -24.79
N PRO A 228 0.64 -8.87 -24.76
CA PRO A 228 -0.32 -7.84 -24.38
C PRO A 228 0.03 -7.18 -23.03
N ILE A 229 0.02 -5.85 -22.99
CA ILE A 229 0.24 -5.05 -21.78
C ILE A 229 -1.05 -4.33 -21.45
N ILE A 230 -1.62 -4.61 -20.28
CA ILE A 230 -2.79 -3.91 -19.78
C ILE A 230 -2.33 -2.79 -18.86
N LEU A 231 -2.67 -1.56 -19.18
CA LEU A 231 -2.31 -0.35 -18.44
C LEU A 231 -3.56 0.37 -17.93
N PRO A 232 -4.04 0.08 -16.71
CA PRO A 232 -5.01 0.94 -16.02
C PRO A 232 -4.40 2.32 -15.83
N LEU A 233 -4.88 3.32 -16.57
CA LEU A 233 -4.17 4.59 -16.69
C LEU A 233 -4.57 5.56 -15.58
N HIS A 234 -3.60 5.88 -14.72
CA HIS A 234 -3.77 6.87 -13.66
C HIS A 234 -4.01 8.28 -14.27
N PRO A 235 -4.92 9.10 -13.70
CA PRO A 235 -5.23 10.44 -14.22
C PRO A 235 -4.00 11.35 -14.37
N ARG A 236 -3.03 11.28 -13.48
CA ARG A 236 -1.76 12.02 -13.60
C ARG A 236 -1.01 11.64 -14.87
N THR A 237 -0.84 10.34 -15.12
CA THR A 237 -0.10 9.83 -16.28
C THR A 237 -0.82 10.16 -17.58
N ARG A 238 -2.16 10.06 -17.59
CA ARG A 238 -2.99 10.48 -18.73
C ARG A 238 -2.73 11.94 -19.09
N LYS A 239 -2.77 12.86 -18.10
CA LYS A 239 -2.51 14.29 -18.32
C LYS A 239 -1.14 14.54 -18.96
N VAL A 240 -0.12 13.80 -18.54
CA VAL A 240 1.25 13.95 -19.07
C VAL A 240 1.34 13.42 -20.51
N ILE A 241 0.74 12.27 -20.80
CA ILE A 241 0.70 11.70 -22.16
C ILE A 241 -0.06 12.64 -23.10
N ASP A 242 -1.25 13.08 -22.72
CA ASP A 242 -2.12 13.93 -23.55
C ASP A 242 -1.50 15.31 -23.83
N ALA A 243 -0.65 15.80 -22.94
CA ALA A 243 0.05 17.07 -23.09
C ALA A 243 1.31 17.00 -23.99
N SER A 244 1.70 15.79 -24.44
CA SER A 244 2.95 15.56 -25.20
C SER A 244 2.69 14.78 -26.49
N GLU A 245 2.89 15.42 -27.63
CA GLU A 245 2.78 14.78 -28.94
C GLU A 245 3.73 13.56 -29.06
N MET A 246 4.97 13.70 -28.56
CA MET A 246 5.94 12.60 -28.56
C MET A 246 5.43 11.38 -27.77
N LEU A 247 4.87 11.57 -26.58
CA LEU A 247 4.36 10.46 -25.76
C LEU A 247 3.11 9.83 -26.41
N THR A 248 2.22 10.64 -26.97
CA THR A 248 1.04 10.16 -27.70
C THR A 248 1.45 9.30 -28.90
N GLN A 249 2.46 9.72 -29.66
CA GLN A 249 3.00 8.92 -30.78
C GLN A 249 3.60 7.60 -30.30
N LEU A 250 4.33 7.58 -29.19
CA LEU A 250 4.89 6.34 -28.62
C LEU A 250 3.79 5.37 -28.18
N VAL A 251 2.71 5.86 -27.59
CA VAL A 251 1.53 5.03 -27.28
C VAL A 251 0.93 4.42 -28.55
N GLN A 252 0.77 5.22 -29.61
CA GLN A 252 0.23 4.74 -30.90
C GLN A 252 1.14 3.71 -31.58
N GLN A 253 2.45 3.77 -31.34
CA GLN A 253 3.45 2.84 -31.85
C GLN A 253 3.55 1.54 -31.03
N ALA A 254 2.80 1.39 -29.95
CA ALA A 254 2.81 0.23 -29.06
C ALA A 254 1.56 -0.66 -29.33
N PRO A 255 1.58 -1.56 -30.31
CA PRO A 255 0.39 -2.31 -30.76
C PRO A 255 -0.15 -3.27 -29.70
N MET A 256 0.67 -3.68 -28.74
CA MET A 256 0.29 -4.58 -27.66
C MET A 256 -0.02 -3.85 -26.35
N LEU A 257 -0.02 -2.51 -26.34
CA LEU A 257 -0.36 -1.71 -25.18
C LEU A 257 -1.86 -1.36 -25.18
N TYR A 258 -2.58 -1.93 -24.23
CA TYR A 258 -4.02 -1.70 -24.03
C TYR A 258 -4.22 -0.78 -22.85
N ILE A 259 -4.49 0.49 -23.11
CA ILE A 259 -4.82 1.48 -22.09
C ILE A 259 -6.30 1.33 -21.76
N ILE A 260 -6.58 1.14 -20.45
CA ILE A 260 -7.94 1.09 -19.92
C ILE A 260 -8.13 2.20 -18.86
N GLU A 261 -9.37 2.48 -18.50
CA GLU A 261 -9.66 3.38 -17.38
C GLU A 261 -9.14 2.78 -16.07
N SER A 262 -8.93 3.65 -15.07
CA SER A 262 -8.56 3.20 -13.73
C SER A 262 -9.63 2.27 -13.17
N VAL A 263 -9.19 1.13 -12.64
CA VAL A 263 -10.07 0.08 -12.13
C VAL A 263 -10.21 0.14 -10.61
N SER A 264 -11.18 -0.59 -10.08
CA SER A 264 -11.36 -0.76 -8.65
C SER A 264 -10.19 -1.51 -8.01
N TYR A 265 -10.07 -1.48 -6.67
CA TYR A 265 -9.02 -2.25 -5.98
C TYR A 265 -9.21 -3.76 -6.19
N LEU A 266 -10.44 -4.26 -6.14
CA LEU A 266 -10.73 -5.69 -6.36
C LEU A 266 -10.36 -6.12 -7.79
N ASP A 267 -10.68 -5.30 -8.79
CA ASP A 267 -10.29 -5.55 -10.17
C ASP A 267 -8.78 -5.51 -10.37
N MET A 268 -8.10 -4.60 -9.65
CA MET A 268 -6.65 -4.51 -9.67
C MET A 268 -6.00 -5.78 -9.13
N LEU A 269 -6.48 -6.33 -8.00
CA LEU A 269 -6.01 -7.60 -7.45
C LEU A 269 -6.18 -8.76 -8.43
N ILE A 270 -7.27 -8.80 -9.20
CA ILE A 270 -7.51 -9.81 -10.23
C ILE A 270 -6.50 -9.65 -11.37
N LEU A 271 -6.28 -8.43 -11.85
CA LEU A 271 -5.27 -8.18 -12.88
C LEU A 271 -3.86 -8.57 -12.43
N GLU A 272 -3.48 -8.24 -11.19
CA GLU A 272 -2.18 -8.57 -10.59
C GLU A 272 -1.99 -10.09 -10.45
N LYS A 273 -2.97 -10.77 -9.88
CA LYS A 273 -2.91 -12.22 -9.65
C LYS A 273 -2.80 -13.02 -10.94
N HIS A 274 -3.51 -12.61 -11.98
CA HIS A 274 -3.59 -13.33 -13.25
C HIS A 274 -2.62 -12.83 -14.33
N ALA A 275 -1.85 -11.78 -14.09
CA ALA A 275 -0.79 -11.36 -15.00
C ALA A 275 0.34 -12.41 -15.08
N ALA A 276 1.02 -12.49 -16.23
CA ALA A 276 2.26 -13.25 -16.38
C ALA A 276 3.42 -12.56 -15.64
N ALA A 277 3.43 -11.23 -15.67
CA ALA A 277 4.32 -10.36 -14.88
C ALA A 277 3.69 -8.99 -14.70
N ILE A 278 4.22 -8.22 -13.74
CA ILE A 278 3.81 -6.85 -13.46
C ILE A 278 4.98 -5.90 -13.68
N LEU A 279 4.76 -4.85 -14.49
CA LEU A 279 5.72 -3.77 -14.73
C LEU A 279 5.24 -2.53 -13.97
N THR A 280 5.94 -2.08 -12.93
CA THR A 280 5.40 -1.05 -12.05
C THR A 280 6.43 -0.05 -11.53
N ASP A 281 6.00 1.19 -11.28
CA ASP A 281 6.72 2.18 -10.47
C ASP A 281 6.14 2.30 -9.04
N SER A 282 5.08 1.55 -8.73
CA SER A 282 4.36 1.60 -7.45
C SER A 282 5.00 0.73 -6.37
N GLY A 283 5.27 1.29 -5.18
CA GLY A 283 5.73 0.51 -4.02
C GLY A 283 4.68 -0.50 -3.52
N GLY A 284 3.39 -0.14 -3.51
CA GLY A 284 2.31 -1.04 -3.09
C GLY A 284 2.18 -2.25 -4.01
N VAL A 285 2.14 -2.01 -5.32
CA VAL A 285 1.98 -3.06 -6.34
C VAL A 285 3.16 -4.04 -6.34
N GLN A 286 4.39 -3.62 -5.98
CA GLN A 286 5.52 -4.52 -5.80
C GLN A 286 5.25 -5.58 -4.72
N LYS A 287 4.68 -5.18 -3.58
CA LYS A 287 4.29 -6.12 -2.51
C LYS A 287 3.11 -7.00 -2.93
N GLU A 288 2.08 -6.41 -3.54
CA GLU A 288 0.91 -7.16 -4.02
C GLU A 288 1.32 -8.21 -5.06
N ALA A 289 2.21 -7.87 -6.01
CA ALA A 289 2.80 -8.81 -6.95
C ALA A 289 3.50 -10.00 -6.24
N TYR A 290 4.32 -9.68 -5.23
CA TYR A 290 5.01 -10.67 -4.41
C TYR A 290 4.01 -11.58 -3.69
N PHE A 291 2.95 -11.02 -3.09
CA PHE A 291 1.90 -11.79 -2.39
C PHE A 291 1.11 -12.71 -3.33
N HIS A 292 0.90 -12.27 -4.58
CA HIS A 292 0.26 -13.08 -5.62
C HIS A 292 1.19 -14.07 -6.30
N ARG A 293 2.49 -14.09 -5.96
CA ARG A 293 3.52 -14.88 -6.66
C ARG A 293 3.52 -14.57 -8.16
N THR A 294 3.40 -13.30 -8.48
CA THR A 294 3.50 -12.78 -9.85
C THR A 294 4.81 -12.03 -9.96
N PRO A 295 5.72 -12.43 -10.88
CA PRO A 295 6.99 -11.74 -11.07
C PRO A 295 6.80 -10.25 -11.30
N CYS A 296 7.64 -9.42 -10.66
CA CYS A 296 7.59 -7.97 -10.73
C CYS A 296 8.83 -7.40 -11.41
N ILE A 297 8.64 -6.49 -12.35
CA ILE A 297 9.69 -5.67 -12.97
C ILE A 297 9.46 -4.25 -12.50
N THR A 298 10.31 -3.78 -11.58
CA THR A 298 10.17 -2.47 -10.97
C THR A 298 10.91 -1.41 -11.77
N MET A 299 10.16 -0.50 -12.35
CA MET A 299 10.66 0.62 -13.17
C MET A 299 11.13 1.78 -12.29
N ARG A 300 11.95 1.45 -11.27
CA ARG A 300 12.61 2.36 -10.34
C ARG A 300 14.07 1.94 -10.14
N GLN A 301 14.92 2.88 -9.69
CA GLN A 301 16.33 2.59 -9.36
C GLN A 301 16.48 1.91 -8.00
N GLU A 302 15.54 2.12 -7.09
CA GLU A 302 15.57 1.63 -5.71
C GLU A 302 14.18 1.17 -5.25
N THR A 303 14.14 0.37 -4.20
CA THR A 303 12.92 -0.04 -3.53
C THR A 303 13.14 -0.14 -2.01
N GLU A 304 12.12 0.15 -1.25
CA GLU A 304 12.01 -0.12 0.18
C GLU A 304 11.77 -1.61 0.49
N TRP A 305 11.40 -2.40 -0.50
CA TRP A 305 11.01 -3.82 -0.37
C TRP A 305 12.13 -4.74 -0.85
N THR A 306 13.28 -4.67 -0.19
CA THR A 306 14.49 -5.41 -0.55
C THR A 306 14.27 -6.92 -0.53
N GLU A 307 13.42 -7.42 0.37
CA GLU A 307 13.07 -8.84 0.48
C GLU A 307 12.47 -9.38 -0.83
N THR A 308 11.72 -8.57 -1.58
CA THR A 308 11.15 -8.99 -2.88
C THR A 308 12.24 -9.16 -3.94
N VAL A 309 13.31 -8.37 -3.86
CA VAL A 309 14.48 -8.44 -4.76
C VAL A 309 15.38 -9.62 -4.38
N ASP A 310 15.68 -9.77 -3.08
CA ASP A 310 16.55 -10.82 -2.56
C ASP A 310 16.01 -12.22 -2.87
N THR A 311 14.69 -12.36 -2.94
CA THR A 311 14.00 -13.60 -3.31
C THR A 311 13.78 -13.76 -4.81
N SER A 312 14.26 -12.82 -5.63
CA SER A 312 14.15 -12.79 -7.10
C SER A 312 12.72 -12.66 -7.65
N TRP A 313 11.74 -12.33 -6.81
CA TRP A 313 10.38 -12.03 -7.26
C TRP A 313 10.25 -10.62 -7.87
N ASN A 314 11.23 -9.75 -7.61
CA ASN A 314 11.24 -8.37 -8.11
C ASN A 314 12.60 -8.04 -8.73
N THR A 315 12.59 -7.45 -9.93
CA THR A 315 13.78 -7.00 -10.64
C THR A 315 13.75 -5.49 -10.83
N LEU A 316 14.76 -4.79 -10.29
CA LEU A 316 14.89 -3.34 -10.45
C LEU A 316 15.55 -2.99 -11.79
N VAL A 317 14.83 -2.27 -12.65
CA VAL A 317 15.30 -1.92 -14.00
C VAL A 317 15.45 -0.42 -14.23
N GLY A 318 14.91 0.41 -13.33
CA GLY A 318 14.78 1.83 -13.61
C GLY A 318 13.84 2.11 -14.78
N THR A 319 14.02 3.25 -15.44
CA THR A 319 13.25 3.62 -16.63
C THR A 319 14.05 3.41 -17.93
N ASP A 320 15.05 2.54 -17.89
CA ASP A 320 15.90 2.23 -19.03
C ASP A 320 15.23 1.21 -19.96
N THR A 321 15.08 1.57 -21.24
CA THR A 321 14.40 0.75 -22.24
C THR A 321 15.00 -0.64 -22.39
N ASP A 322 16.33 -0.74 -22.47
CA ASP A 322 17.02 -2.01 -22.73
C ASP A 322 16.96 -2.92 -21.49
N ARG A 323 17.09 -2.36 -20.30
CA ARG A 323 16.95 -3.11 -19.04
C ARG A 323 15.52 -3.65 -18.85
N ILE A 324 14.50 -2.87 -19.21
CA ILE A 324 13.10 -3.35 -19.19
C ILE A 324 12.94 -4.53 -20.15
N LEU A 325 13.42 -4.41 -21.39
CA LEU A 325 13.34 -5.46 -22.39
C LEU A 325 14.12 -6.71 -22.00
N GLN A 326 15.31 -6.56 -21.43
CA GLN A 326 16.11 -7.68 -20.89
C GLN A 326 15.37 -8.40 -19.76
N ALA A 327 14.79 -7.68 -18.82
CA ALA A 327 14.03 -8.29 -17.72
C ALA A 327 12.81 -9.06 -18.22
N VAL A 328 12.09 -8.52 -19.23
CA VAL A 328 10.98 -9.22 -19.87
C VAL A 328 11.44 -10.47 -20.62
N ALA A 329 12.58 -10.42 -21.34
CA ALA A 329 13.12 -11.56 -22.07
C ALA A 329 13.63 -12.71 -21.17
N HIS A 330 14.07 -12.38 -19.95
CA HIS A 330 14.58 -13.33 -18.96
C HIS A 330 13.60 -13.58 -17.81
N LEU A 331 12.32 -13.30 -18.04
CA LEU A 331 11.28 -13.51 -17.04
C LEU A 331 11.24 -14.97 -16.61
N HIS A 332 11.30 -15.21 -15.32
CA HIS A 332 11.15 -16.53 -14.72
C HIS A 332 10.31 -16.46 -13.44
N ILE A 333 9.70 -17.55 -13.07
CA ILE A 333 8.97 -17.69 -11.81
C ILE A 333 9.93 -18.29 -10.79
N PRO A 334 10.27 -17.56 -9.70
CA PRO A 334 11.16 -18.08 -8.67
C PRO A 334 10.54 -19.26 -7.91
N ASP A 335 11.38 -20.21 -7.50
CA ASP A 335 10.97 -21.34 -6.63
C ASP A 335 11.02 -21.00 -5.13
N THR A 336 11.42 -19.75 -4.78
CA THR A 336 11.53 -19.30 -3.40
C THR A 336 10.17 -19.15 -2.73
N GLN A 337 10.09 -19.61 -1.46
CA GLN A 337 8.88 -19.40 -0.65
C GLN A 337 8.84 -17.97 -0.11
N ILE A 338 7.65 -17.44 -0.02
CA ILE A 338 7.37 -16.13 0.58
C ILE A 338 7.14 -16.35 2.07
N THR A 339 8.05 -15.89 2.92
CA THR A 339 7.97 -16.04 4.38
C THR A 339 8.18 -14.73 5.14
N GLU A 340 8.77 -13.73 4.50
CA GLU A 340 9.27 -12.50 5.13
C GLU A 340 8.14 -11.63 5.70
N TYR A 341 6.96 -11.69 5.08
CA TYR A 341 5.80 -10.89 5.49
C TYR A 341 4.79 -11.68 6.34
N GLY A 342 5.24 -12.81 6.93
CA GLY A 342 4.39 -13.64 7.79
C GLY A 342 3.50 -14.62 7.03
N SER A 343 2.37 -14.99 7.61
CA SER A 343 1.49 -16.07 7.14
C SER A 343 0.08 -15.60 6.74
N GLY A 344 -0.16 -14.31 6.59
CA GLY A 344 -1.51 -13.76 6.34
C GLY A 344 -2.41 -13.77 7.59
N GLN A 345 -1.81 -13.63 8.78
CA GLN A 345 -2.51 -13.59 10.08
C GLN A 345 -2.05 -12.39 10.93
N ALA A 346 -1.45 -11.38 10.31
CA ALA A 346 -0.89 -10.21 11.01
C ALA A 346 -1.98 -9.45 11.77
N ALA A 347 -3.09 -9.13 11.12
CA ALA A 347 -4.19 -8.40 11.73
C ALA A 347 -4.78 -9.15 12.94
N ARG A 348 -4.96 -10.47 12.84
CA ARG A 348 -5.41 -11.31 13.95
C ARG A 348 -4.42 -11.27 15.11
N THR A 349 -3.13 -11.46 14.82
CA THR A 349 -2.07 -11.44 15.82
C THR A 349 -2.01 -10.10 16.55
N ILE A 350 -2.19 -8.97 15.84
CA ILE A 350 -2.28 -7.63 16.43
C ILE A 350 -3.42 -7.56 17.47
N ILE A 351 -4.62 -8.01 17.09
CA ILE A 351 -5.78 -8.00 17.98
C ILE A 351 -5.54 -8.87 19.22
N ASP A 352 -4.98 -10.07 19.04
CA ASP A 352 -4.65 -10.97 20.15
C ASP A 352 -3.65 -10.34 21.13
N ILE A 353 -2.58 -9.69 20.62
CA ILE A 353 -1.59 -8.99 21.44
C ILE A 353 -2.23 -7.82 22.21
N LEU A 354 -3.06 -7.00 21.56
CA LEU A 354 -3.73 -5.87 22.22
C LEU A 354 -4.69 -6.34 23.32
N CYS A 355 -5.35 -7.48 23.14
CA CYS A 355 -6.25 -8.06 24.14
C CYS A 355 -5.51 -8.67 25.33
N GLN A 356 -4.31 -9.26 25.11
CA GLN A 356 -3.49 -9.86 26.15
C GLN A 356 -2.79 -8.81 27.04
N ASN A 357 -2.38 -7.68 26.45
CA ASN A 357 -1.61 -6.63 27.14
C ASN A 357 -2.49 -5.51 27.72
N LYS A 358 -3.74 -5.81 28.02
CA LYS A 358 -4.69 -4.87 28.61
C LYS A 358 -4.39 -4.67 30.10
N PHE A 359 -3.41 -3.79 30.40
CA PHE A 359 -3.20 -3.21 31.75
C PHE A 359 -2.50 -1.86 31.67
#